data_e0a283399d5895c1ac4f5292097ff008
#
_entry.id   e0a283399d5895c1ac4f5292097ff008
#
_cell.length_a   1.000
_cell.length_b   1.000
_cell.length_c   1.000
_cell.angle_alpha   90.00
_cell.angle_beta   90.00
_cell.angle_gamma   90.00
#
_symmetry.space_group_name_H-M   'P 1'
#
loop_
_entity.id
_entity.type
_entity.pdbx_description
1 polymer ?
#
loop_
_entity_poly.entity_id
_entity_poly.type
_entity_poly.pdbx_seq_one_letter_code
_entity_poly.pdbx_strand_id
1 'polypeptide(L)'
;ADLDYASTSALALNSGTIRDAVGNNATLTLASPGASGSLAANKALNVAGAVLPTISSVSLAADNSTIAVTMSEAVYNTNGGSGALEAADFALSISGGVATMSSATPTSISASGNVYTLGIGLSGTPNGSETLTVVPVDNGIYDYSGNEASTSQSNNTASVNDKLPATISSVSLAADNSTIAVTMSEAIFSTNGGSGAMAVSDFVLSLSGGTAAITNNGTPTSIAVSGNVYTLGVGRSTLADGSETLTVLPADNGIYDASGNESSNTTQSNNTATLNDKAPPTVTSVSATTADGAYNTGDVI
;
A
#
# COMPACT_ATOMS: atom_id res chain seq x y z
N ALA A 1 -20.62 40.29 5.22
CA ALA A 1 -21.20 41.63 5.52
C ALA A 1 -20.52 42.64 4.63
N ASP A 2 -21.29 43.61 4.12
CA ASP A 2 -20.72 44.71 3.32
C ASP A 2 -19.73 45.54 4.14
N LEU A 3 -18.64 45.96 3.50
CA LEU A 3 -17.64 46.81 4.13
C LEU A 3 -18.22 48.23 4.37
N ASP A 4 -18.18 48.69 5.60
CA ASP A 4 -18.55 50.05 5.96
C ASP A 4 -17.53 50.62 6.98
N TYR A 5 -17.56 51.93 7.22
CA TYR A 5 -16.74 52.54 8.26
C TYR A 5 -17.27 52.21 9.67
N ALA A 6 -16.39 52.24 10.67
CA ALA A 6 -16.68 51.75 12.02
C ALA A 6 -17.71 52.61 12.78
N SER A 7 -17.84 53.90 12.45
CA SER A 7 -18.74 54.83 13.15
C SER A 7 -18.97 56.12 12.35
N THR A 8 -19.96 56.93 12.76
CA THR A 8 -20.23 58.25 12.17
C THR A 8 -19.07 59.26 12.35
N SER A 9 -18.13 58.98 13.25
CA SER A 9 -16.93 59.79 13.53
C SER A 9 -15.63 59.16 12.96
N ALA A 10 -15.73 58.21 12.06
CA ALA A 10 -14.54 57.53 11.51
C ALA A 10 -13.68 58.43 10.59
N LEU A 11 -14.22 59.53 10.06
CA LEU A 11 -13.48 60.48 9.27
C LEU A 11 -12.77 61.48 10.20
N ALA A 12 -11.44 61.52 10.15
CA ALA A 12 -10.60 62.45 10.91
C ALA A 12 -9.68 63.24 9.96
N LEU A 13 -9.49 64.51 10.23
CA LEU A 13 -8.65 65.43 9.41
C LEU A 13 -7.15 65.29 9.68
N ASN A 14 -6.75 64.56 10.70
CA ASN A 14 -5.33 64.38 11.09
C ASN A 14 -4.52 65.71 11.01
N SER A 15 -5.00 66.71 11.70
CA SER A 15 -4.47 68.12 11.74
C SER A 15 -4.67 68.95 10.45
N GLY A 16 -5.35 68.41 9.41
CA GLY A 16 -5.76 69.18 8.25
C GLY A 16 -7.06 69.98 8.45
N THR A 17 -7.49 70.70 7.43
CA THR A 17 -8.78 71.38 7.40
C THR A 17 -9.46 71.27 6.06
N ILE A 18 -10.79 71.02 6.04
CA ILE A 18 -11.62 71.10 4.85
C ILE A 18 -12.58 72.26 5.04
N ARG A 19 -12.52 73.26 4.12
CA ARG A 19 -13.34 74.48 4.20
C ARG A 19 -13.91 74.83 2.83
N ASP A 20 -15.06 75.52 2.82
CA ASP A 20 -15.59 76.09 1.60
C ASP A 20 -14.80 77.39 1.23
N ALA A 21 -15.16 78.01 0.10
CA ALA A 21 -14.50 79.16 -0.45
C ALA A 21 -14.63 80.45 0.45
N VAL A 22 -15.57 80.48 1.40
CA VAL A 22 -15.77 81.55 2.35
C VAL A 22 -15.27 81.24 3.77
N GLY A 23 -14.59 80.07 3.93
CA GLY A 23 -13.88 79.70 5.16
C GLY A 23 -14.65 78.87 6.17
N ASN A 24 -15.88 78.40 5.87
CA ASN A 24 -16.62 77.54 6.78
C ASN A 24 -16.04 76.13 6.82
N ASN A 25 -15.96 75.53 8.00
CA ASN A 25 -15.46 74.15 8.15
C ASN A 25 -16.48 73.11 7.64
N ALA A 26 -16.00 72.09 7.02
CA ALA A 26 -16.80 70.88 6.63
C ALA A 26 -17.32 70.20 7.89
N THR A 27 -18.55 69.66 7.78
CA THR A 27 -19.10 68.73 8.77
C THR A 27 -18.58 67.36 8.46
N LEU A 28 -17.84 66.70 9.39
CA LEU A 28 -17.19 65.44 9.22
C LEU A 28 -18.02 64.28 9.76
N THR A 29 -19.27 64.51 10.16
CA THR A 29 -20.15 63.44 10.61
C THR A 29 -20.65 62.64 9.41
N LEU A 30 -20.26 61.35 9.36
CA LEU A 30 -20.71 60.40 8.34
C LEU A 30 -22.13 59.92 8.65
N ALA A 31 -22.82 59.36 7.66
CA ALA A 31 -24.07 58.66 7.89
C ALA A 31 -23.84 57.45 8.84
N SER A 32 -24.87 57.03 9.58
CA SER A 32 -24.74 55.83 10.40
C SER A 32 -24.41 54.61 9.50
N PRO A 33 -23.51 53.72 9.93
CA PRO A 33 -23.21 52.50 9.15
C PRO A 33 -24.49 51.76 8.74
N GLY A 34 -24.59 51.37 7.48
CA GLY A 34 -25.78 50.76 6.87
C GLY A 34 -26.94 51.67 6.53
N ALA A 35 -26.93 52.95 6.97
CA ALA A 35 -27.97 53.94 6.61
C ALA A 35 -27.76 54.51 5.21
N SER A 36 -28.83 55.08 4.62
CA SER A 36 -28.73 55.79 3.36
C SER A 36 -27.64 56.86 3.42
N GLY A 37 -26.72 56.86 2.45
CA GLY A 37 -25.54 57.70 2.42
C GLY A 37 -24.27 57.07 3.05
N SER A 38 -24.35 55.92 3.70
CA SER A 38 -23.16 55.19 4.13
C SER A 38 -22.46 54.51 2.96
N LEU A 39 -21.21 54.04 3.17
CA LEU A 39 -20.45 53.30 2.14
C LEU A 39 -21.16 52.01 1.75
N ALA A 40 -21.60 51.19 2.71
CA ALA A 40 -22.30 49.95 2.48
C ALA A 40 -23.65 50.14 1.79
N ALA A 41 -24.39 51.24 2.06
CA ALA A 41 -25.64 51.51 1.39
C ALA A 41 -25.47 51.97 -0.08
N ASN A 42 -24.31 52.54 -0.42
CA ASN A 42 -24.03 53.03 -1.78
C ASN A 42 -23.23 52.08 -2.64
N LYS A 43 -22.51 51.11 -2.01
CA LYS A 43 -21.71 50.08 -2.69
C LYS A 43 -21.72 48.79 -1.88
N ALA A 44 -22.11 47.70 -2.53
CA ALA A 44 -21.95 46.35 -1.99
C ALA A 44 -20.47 45.92 -2.11
N LEU A 45 -19.67 46.35 -1.08
CA LEU A 45 -18.26 45.96 -0.99
C LEU A 45 -18.15 44.79 -0.01
N ASN A 46 -18.08 43.61 -0.54
CA ASN A 46 -17.83 42.42 0.27
C ASN A 46 -16.33 42.15 0.40
N VAL A 47 -15.85 41.99 1.63
CA VAL A 47 -14.55 41.38 1.87
C VAL A 47 -14.76 39.87 1.71
N ALA A 48 -14.42 39.33 0.55
CA ALA A 48 -14.29 37.91 0.42
C ALA A 48 -13.20 37.42 1.39
N GLY A 49 -13.50 36.41 2.19
CA GLY A 49 -12.46 35.74 2.96
C GLY A 49 -11.34 35.25 2.01
N ALA A 50 -10.10 35.25 2.49
CA ALA A 50 -9.01 34.70 1.71
C ALA A 50 -9.36 33.23 1.28
N VAL A 51 -9.29 32.98 0.00
CA VAL A 51 -9.38 31.59 -0.51
C VAL A 51 -7.96 31.04 -0.48
N LEU A 52 -7.73 30.07 0.39
CA LEU A 52 -6.41 29.45 0.53
C LEU A 52 -6.22 28.39 -0.56
N PRO A 53 -5.01 28.25 -1.10
CA PRO A 53 -4.73 27.17 -2.03
C PRO A 53 -4.84 25.80 -1.33
N THR A 54 -5.48 24.84 -2.01
CA THR A 54 -5.71 23.50 -1.49
C THR A 54 -5.27 22.43 -2.49
N ILE A 55 -5.06 21.22 -2.00
CA ILE A 55 -4.92 20.05 -2.86
C ILE A 55 -6.32 19.64 -3.34
N SER A 56 -6.56 19.73 -4.64
CA SER A 56 -7.82 19.31 -5.27
C SER A 56 -7.91 17.82 -5.46
N SER A 57 -6.80 17.18 -5.82
CA SER A 57 -6.71 15.73 -5.99
C SER A 57 -5.27 15.26 -6.01
N VAL A 58 -5.08 13.97 -5.76
CA VAL A 58 -3.81 13.27 -5.99
C VAL A 58 -4.03 12.03 -6.85
N SER A 59 -3.00 11.64 -7.61
CA SER A 59 -3.01 10.43 -8.44
C SER A 59 -1.65 9.74 -8.35
N LEU A 60 -1.64 8.50 -7.84
CA LEU A 60 -0.45 7.69 -7.67
C LEU A 60 -0.13 6.93 -8.97
N ALA A 61 1.14 6.89 -9.37
CA ALA A 61 1.60 6.06 -10.48
C ALA A 61 1.46 4.56 -10.14
N ALA A 62 1.18 3.74 -11.14
CA ALA A 62 0.95 2.30 -10.95
C ALA A 62 2.16 1.55 -10.36
N ASP A 63 3.37 2.06 -10.56
CA ASP A 63 4.62 1.52 -10.01
C ASP A 63 5.00 2.11 -8.64
N ASN A 64 4.16 3.00 -8.08
CA ASN A 64 4.39 3.74 -6.84
C ASN A 64 5.61 4.69 -6.88
N SER A 65 6.16 5.00 -8.05
CA SER A 65 7.37 5.83 -8.16
C SER A 65 7.10 7.32 -7.98
N THR A 66 5.90 7.77 -8.34
CA THR A 66 5.51 9.19 -8.29
C THR A 66 4.05 9.38 -7.89
N ILE A 67 3.75 10.55 -7.32
CA ILE A 67 2.38 11.02 -7.09
C ILE A 67 2.17 12.39 -7.74
N ALA A 68 1.15 12.51 -8.57
CA ALA A 68 0.72 13.78 -9.13
C ALA A 68 -0.23 14.46 -8.14
N VAL A 69 0.06 15.68 -7.78
CA VAL A 69 -0.72 16.55 -6.88
C VAL A 69 -1.29 17.70 -7.70
N THR A 70 -2.62 17.83 -7.75
CA THR A 70 -3.29 18.94 -8.41
C THR A 70 -3.69 19.98 -7.37
N MET A 71 -3.17 21.20 -7.50
CA MET A 71 -3.57 22.32 -6.66
C MET A 71 -4.82 23.00 -7.19
N SER A 72 -5.62 23.62 -6.31
CA SER A 72 -6.84 24.34 -6.66
C SER A 72 -6.60 25.54 -7.58
N GLU A 73 -5.39 26.08 -7.54
CA GLU A 73 -4.98 27.28 -8.26
C GLU A 73 -3.46 27.31 -8.49
N ALA A 74 -2.95 28.34 -9.16
CA ALA A 74 -1.51 28.56 -9.30
C ALA A 74 -0.88 28.90 -7.96
N VAL A 75 0.21 28.23 -7.62
CA VAL A 75 0.91 28.37 -6.34
C VAL A 75 2.40 28.65 -6.52
N TYR A 76 2.99 29.26 -5.48
CA TYR A 76 4.35 29.78 -5.45
C TYR A 76 5.02 29.42 -4.11
N ASN A 77 6.35 29.40 -4.08
CA ASN A 77 7.09 29.14 -2.83
C ASN A 77 7.40 30.42 -2.02
N THR A 78 6.92 31.57 -2.47
CA THR A 78 7.03 32.84 -1.73
C THR A 78 5.67 33.52 -1.57
N ASN A 79 5.48 34.24 -0.47
CA ASN A 79 4.26 34.99 -0.20
C ASN A 79 4.05 36.25 -1.08
N GLY A 80 4.94 36.48 -2.05
CA GLY A 80 4.85 37.57 -3.04
C GLY A 80 4.34 37.07 -4.41
N GLY A 81 3.75 35.91 -4.53
CA GLY A 81 3.20 35.37 -5.78
C GLY A 81 4.28 35.07 -6.83
N SER A 82 5.45 34.62 -6.40
CA SER A 82 6.59 34.32 -7.27
C SER A 82 7.39 33.12 -6.73
N GLY A 83 8.26 32.58 -7.58
CA GLY A 83 9.10 31.43 -7.26
C GLY A 83 8.41 30.09 -7.58
N ALA A 84 9.17 29.15 -8.12
CA ALA A 84 8.70 27.79 -8.39
C ALA A 84 8.73 26.94 -7.13
N LEU A 85 7.77 26.04 -6.97
CA LEU A 85 7.80 25.08 -5.89
C LEU A 85 8.98 24.12 -6.03
N GLU A 86 9.55 23.77 -4.89
CA GLU A 86 10.61 22.78 -4.73
C GLU A 86 10.09 21.52 -4.02
N ALA A 87 10.85 20.41 -4.07
CA ALA A 87 10.45 19.19 -3.37
C ALA A 87 10.26 19.41 -1.86
N ALA A 88 11.04 20.32 -1.27
CA ALA A 88 10.97 20.66 0.15
C ALA A 88 9.68 21.38 0.57
N ASP A 89 8.88 21.90 -0.38
CA ASP A 89 7.60 22.55 -0.10
C ASP A 89 6.46 21.56 0.15
N PHE A 90 6.71 20.26 -0.10
CA PHE A 90 5.80 19.16 0.18
C PHE A 90 6.39 18.18 1.18
N ALA A 91 5.53 17.61 2.01
CA ALA A 91 5.88 16.49 2.87
C ALA A 91 5.02 15.27 2.54
N LEU A 92 5.67 14.09 2.47
CA LEU A 92 5.06 12.79 2.26
C LEU A 92 5.08 11.99 3.56
N SER A 93 4.02 11.28 3.82
CA SER A 93 3.96 10.28 4.89
C SER A 93 3.19 9.05 4.43
N ILE A 94 3.47 7.90 5.05
CA ILE A 94 2.79 6.63 4.77
C ILE A 94 2.31 6.02 6.08
N SER A 95 1.17 5.37 6.05
CA SER A 95 0.61 4.65 7.19
C SER A 95 -0.04 3.35 6.73
N GLY A 96 -0.11 2.38 7.64
CA GLY A 96 -0.58 1.02 7.32
C GLY A 96 0.49 0.19 6.61
N GLY A 97 0.16 -1.07 6.31
CA GLY A 97 0.99 -2.00 5.55
C GLY A 97 2.38 -2.28 6.12
N VAL A 98 3.30 -2.62 5.24
CA VAL A 98 4.68 -3.03 5.59
C VAL A 98 5.75 -2.11 5.02
N ALA A 99 5.44 -1.34 3.97
CA ALA A 99 6.37 -0.36 3.41
C ALA A 99 6.40 0.93 4.24
N THR A 100 7.54 1.59 4.24
CA THR A 100 7.77 2.87 4.93
C THR A 100 8.34 3.91 3.97
N MET A 101 8.31 5.19 4.35
CA MET A 101 8.99 6.23 3.58
C MET A 101 10.49 6.20 3.86
N SER A 102 11.32 6.26 2.82
CA SER A 102 12.76 6.47 2.96
C SER A 102 13.11 7.93 3.28
N SER A 103 12.23 8.87 2.90
CA SER A 103 12.30 10.30 3.20
C SER A 103 10.90 10.90 3.19
N ALA A 104 10.62 11.80 4.12
CA ALA A 104 9.39 12.61 4.11
C ALA A 104 9.42 13.68 3.01
N THR A 105 10.61 14.12 2.56
CA THR A 105 10.74 15.04 1.43
C THR A 105 10.69 14.25 0.12
N PRO A 106 9.87 14.65 -0.87
CA PRO A 106 9.86 14.03 -2.19
C PRO A 106 11.27 13.96 -2.80
N THR A 107 11.56 12.90 -3.54
CA THR A 107 12.87 12.68 -4.18
C THR A 107 13.07 13.56 -5.41
N SER A 108 11.99 14.07 -5.99
CA SER A 108 11.98 14.97 -7.15
C SER A 108 10.67 15.74 -7.22
N ILE A 109 10.66 16.81 -8.01
CA ILE A 109 9.45 17.56 -8.38
C ILE A 109 9.52 17.96 -9.85
N SER A 110 8.39 17.90 -10.54
CA SER A 110 8.18 18.54 -11.83
C SER A 110 6.77 19.14 -11.87
N ALA A 111 6.60 20.23 -12.62
CA ALA A 111 5.35 20.96 -12.68
C ALA A 111 4.82 21.10 -14.10
N SER A 112 3.51 20.99 -14.25
CA SER A 112 2.76 21.27 -15.49
C SER A 112 1.45 21.96 -15.12
N GLY A 113 1.38 23.29 -15.29
CA GLY A 113 0.27 24.10 -14.76
C GLY A 113 0.17 23.93 -13.25
N ASN A 114 -1.03 23.60 -12.77
CA ASN A 114 -1.30 23.39 -11.32
C ASN A 114 -1.03 21.92 -10.88
N VAL A 115 -0.44 21.10 -11.72
CA VAL A 115 -0.11 19.70 -11.39
C VAL A 115 1.38 19.56 -11.08
N TYR A 116 1.68 19.06 -9.90
CA TYR A 116 3.03 18.82 -9.39
C TYR A 116 3.24 17.31 -9.26
N THR A 117 4.17 16.76 -10.03
CA THR A 117 4.54 15.34 -9.93
C THR A 117 5.73 15.20 -8.99
N LEU A 118 5.49 14.53 -7.88
CA LEU A 118 6.46 14.33 -6.79
C LEU A 118 7.01 12.92 -6.84
N GLY A 119 8.33 12.77 -6.75
CA GLY A 119 8.99 11.48 -6.62
C GLY A 119 8.82 10.89 -5.23
N ILE A 120 8.52 9.59 -5.16
CA ILE A 120 8.31 8.86 -3.92
C ILE A 120 9.51 7.96 -3.65
N GLY A 121 10.05 7.99 -2.43
CA GLY A 121 11.04 7.02 -1.95
C GLY A 121 10.39 6.06 -0.96
N LEU A 122 10.16 4.81 -1.36
CA LEU A 122 9.70 3.75 -0.47
C LEU A 122 10.87 2.90 0.01
N SER A 123 10.77 2.38 1.23
CA SER A 123 11.60 1.34 1.81
C SER A 123 10.73 0.13 2.12
N GLY A 124 11.14 -1.04 1.63
CA GLY A 124 10.32 -2.25 1.63
C GLY A 124 9.34 -2.30 0.45
N THR A 125 8.72 -3.46 0.26
CA THR A 125 7.75 -3.71 -0.81
C THR A 125 6.34 -3.51 -0.25
N PRO A 126 5.53 -2.58 -0.80
CA PRO A 126 4.18 -2.35 -0.30
C PRO A 126 3.25 -3.55 -0.57
N ASN A 127 2.35 -3.80 0.37
CA ASN A 127 1.34 -4.87 0.31
C ASN A 127 -0.08 -4.38 0.03
N GLY A 128 -0.23 -3.12 -0.44
CA GLY A 128 -1.52 -2.54 -0.79
C GLY A 128 -2.37 -2.06 0.39
N SER A 129 -1.92 -2.25 1.63
CA SER A 129 -2.60 -1.76 2.82
C SER A 129 -2.12 -0.37 3.24
N GLU A 130 -1.13 0.16 2.56
CA GLU A 130 -0.55 1.46 2.85
C GLU A 130 -1.40 2.59 2.27
N THR A 131 -1.47 3.69 3.02
CA THR A 131 -2.01 4.98 2.58
C THR A 131 -0.91 6.01 2.56
N LEU A 132 -0.62 6.55 1.38
CA LEU A 132 0.28 7.68 1.18
C LEU A 132 -0.50 8.98 1.39
N THR A 133 0.08 9.92 2.15
CA THR A 133 -0.47 11.27 2.39
C THR A 133 0.53 12.31 1.94
N VAL A 134 0.05 13.35 1.26
CA VAL A 134 0.82 14.51 0.82
C VAL A 134 0.27 15.75 1.52
N VAL A 135 1.15 16.59 2.07
CA VAL A 135 0.75 17.89 2.66
C VAL A 135 1.73 18.99 2.23
N PRO A 136 1.27 20.25 2.10
CA PRO A 136 2.17 21.39 2.07
C PRO A 136 3.01 21.46 3.35
N VAL A 137 4.25 21.89 3.24
CA VAL A 137 5.09 22.23 4.39
C VAL A 137 4.70 23.63 4.87
N ASP A 138 4.78 23.86 6.18
CA ASP A 138 4.52 25.16 6.79
C ASP A 138 5.43 26.25 6.17
N ASN A 139 4.84 27.36 5.77
CA ASN A 139 5.48 28.45 5.01
C ASN A 139 6.11 28.02 3.66
N GLY A 140 5.64 26.92 3.05
CA GLY A 140 6.18 26.41 1.79
C GLY A 140 5.39 26.81 0.54
N ILE A 141 4.06 26.93 0.63
CA ILE A 141 3.19 27.09 -0.54
C ILE A 141 2.22 28.25 -0.35
N TYR A 142 2.19 29.18 -1.30
CA TYR A 142 1.35 30.37 -1.30
C TYR A 142 0.62 30.56 -2.62
N ASP A 143 -0.54 31.20 -2.61
CA ASP A 143 -1.17 31.73 -3.81
C ASP A 143 -0.51 33.05 -4.29
N TYR A 144 -1.01 33.61 -5.39
CA TYR A 144 -0.53 34.90 -5.92
C TYR A 144 -0.74 36.08 -4.92
N SER A 145 -1.74 36.00 -4.05
CA SER A 145 -2.08 37.04 -3.07
C SER A 145 -1.29 36.93 -1.76
N GLY A 146 -0.45 35.88 -1.64
CA GLY A 146 0.34 35.59 -0.44
C GLY A 146 -0.42 34.84 0.65
N ASN A 147 -1.56 34.22 0.32
CA ASN A 147 -2.26 33.33 1.26
C ASN A 147 -1.59 31.96 1.27
N GLU A 148 -1.27 31.46 2.45
CA GLU A 148 -0.58 30.19 2.63
C GLU A 148 -1.51 29.00 2.54
N ALA A 149 -1.07 27.92 1.87
CA ALA A 149 -1.74 26.64 1.88
C ALA A 149 -1.68 26.00 3.27
N SER A 150 -2.83 25.56 3.79
CA SER A 150 -2.87 24.86 5.08
C SER A 150 -2.09 23.54 5.02
N THR A 151 -1.38 23.20 6.10
CA THR A 151 -0.80 21.86 6.30
C THR A 151 -1.85 20.79 6.54
N SER A 152 -3.11 21.17 6.83
CA SER A 152 -4.25 20.26 6.91
C SER A 152 -5.03 20.32 5.61
N GLN A 153 -4.99 19.22 4.84
CA GLN A 153 -5.61 19.10 3.53
C GLN A 153 -6.66 18.00 3.51
N SER A 154 -7.56 18.06 2.54
CA SER A 154 -8.42 16.96 2.10
C SER A 154 -8.03 16.54 0.68
N ASN A 155 -8.48 15.39 0.19
CA ASN A 155 -8.14 14.88 -1.15
C ASN A 155 -6.62 14.69 -1.41
N ASN A 156 -5.85 14.51 -0.35
CA ASN A 156 -4.40 14.47 -0.33
C ASN A 156 -3.83 13.06 -0.01
N THR A 157 -4.67 12.03 -0.09
CA THR A 157 -4.27 10.65 0.20
C THR A 157 -4.49 9.74 -1.00
N ALA A 158 -3.64 8.73 -1.13
CA ALA A 158 -3.76 7.67 -2.13
C ALA A 158 -3.42 6.31 -1.51
N SER A 159 -4.17 5.25 -1.86
CA SER A 159 -3.78 3.89 -1.54
C SER A 159 -2.56 3.50 -2.37
N VAL A 160 -1.56 2.93 -1.73
CA VAL A 160 -0.35 2.46 -2.42
C VAL A 160 -0.67 1.13 -3.12
N ASN A 161 -0.18 0.98 -4.35
CA ASN A 161 -0.41 -0.24 -5.12
C ASN A 161 0.39 -1.39 -4.51
N ASP A 162 -0.24 -2.54 -4.36
CA ASP A 162 0.40 -3.76 -3.92
C ASP A 162 1.48 -4.22 -4.91
N LYS A 163 2.66 -4.55 -4.38
CA LYS A 163 3.82 -5.08 -5.11
C LYS A 163 4.41 -6.32 -4.42
N LEU A 164 3.76 -6.78 -3.33
CA LEU A 164 4.24 -7.90 -2.54
C LEU A 164 3.53 -9.18 -2.99
N PRO A 165 4.22 -10.13 -3.66
CA PRO A 165 3.60 -11.37 -4.10
C PRO A 165 3.08 -12.22 -2.94
N ALA A 166 2.02 -12.97 -3.20
CA ALA A 166 1.53 -13.98 -2.28
C ALA A 166 2.62 -15.05 -1.99
N THR A 167 2.68 -15.50 -0.74
CA THR A 167 3.65 -16.50 -0.28
C THR A 167 2.96 -17.66 0.44
N ILE A 168 3.64 -18.81 0.55
CA ILE A 168 3.18 -19.92 1.39
C ILE A 168 3.43 -19.57 2.86
N SER A 169 2.35 -19.41 3.62
CA SER A 169 2.40 -19.12 5.06
C SER A 169 2.66 -20.38 5.89
N SER A 170 2.09 -21.52 5.48
CA SER A 170 2.28 -22.79 6.15
C SER A 170 1.85 -23.96 5.27
N VAL A 171 2.34 -25.15 5.57
CA VAL A 171 1.83 -26.41 5.02
C VAL A 171 1.48 -27.38 6.14
N SER A 172 0.48 -28.26 5.90
CA SER A 172 0.08 -29.32 6.82
C SER A 172 -0.19 -30.61 6.05
N LEU A 173 0.61 -31.64 6.33
CA LEU A 173 0.53 -32.94 5.68
C LEU A 173 -0.49 -33.84 6.39
N ALA A 174 -1.33 -34.51 5.62
CA ALA A 174 -2.24 -35.54 6.17
C ALA A 174 -1.47 -36.75 6.74
N ALA A 175 -2.01 -37.34 7.81
CA ALA A 175 -1.36 -38.45 8.52
C ALA A 175 -1.07 -39.66 7.63
N ASP A 176 -1.84 -39.87 6.57
CA ASP A 176 -1.65 -40.93 5.58
C ASP A 176 -0.76 -40.53 4.39
N ASN A 177 -0.24 -39.31 4.41
CA ASN A 177 0.53 -38.69 3.33
C ASN A 177 -0.24 -38.56 1.99
N SER A 178 -1.56 -38.65 1.99
CA SER A 178 -2.37 -38.58 0.76
C SER A 178 -2.55 -37.17 0.23
N THR A 179 -2.54 -36.19 1.13
CA THR A 179 -2.73 -34.76 0.79
C THR A 179 -1.85 -33.86 1.64
N ILE A 180 -1.55 -32.68 1.08
CA ILE A 180 -0.92 -31.56 1.80
C ILE A 180 -1.79 -30.32 1.67
N ALA A 181 -2.18 -29.73 2.80
CA ALA A 181 -2.86 -28.44 2.84
C ALA A 181 -1.81 -27.32 2.82
N VAL A 182 -1.94 -26.41 1.88
CA VAL A 182 -1.07 -25.23 1.68
C VAL A 182 -1.88 -24.00 2.02
N THR A 183 -1.44 -23.23 3.01
CA THR A 183 -2.05 -21.94 3.36
C THR A 183 -1.24 -20.82 2.73
N MET A 184 -1.89 -20.01 1.91
CA MET A 184 -1.27 -18.82 1.30
C MET A 184 -1.44 -17.61 2.19
N SER A 185 -0.54 -16.61 2.06
CA SER A 185 -0.60 -15.35 2.81
C SER A 185 -1.85 -14.53 2.50
N GLU A 186 -2.39 -14.72 1.30
CA GLU A 186 -3.54 -14.00 0.76
C GLU A 186 -4.27 -14.82 -0.31
N ALA A 187 -5.32 -14.23 -0.92
CA ALA A 187 -6.03 -14.85 -2.04
C ALA A 187 -5.15 -14.91 -3.29
N ILE A 188 -5.14 -16.06 -3.96
CA ILE A 188 -4.35 -16.29 -5.18
C ILE A 188 -5.22 -16.65 -6.38
N PHE A 189 -4.69 -16.36 -7.57
CA PHE A 189 -5.35 -16.51 -8.86
C PHE A 189 -4.41 -17.13 -9.89
N SER A 190 -4.98 -17.78 -10.91
CA SER A 190 -4.20 -18.39 -11.99
C SER A 190 -3.81 -17.45 -13.13
N THR A 191 -4.22 -16.16 -13.04
CA THR A 191 -3.89 -15.12 -14.03
C THR A 191 -3.41 -13.84 -13.35
N ASN A 192 -2.52 -13.10 -14.01
CA ASN A 192 -1.99 -11.83 -13.54
C ASN A 192 -3.01 -10.68 -13.47
N GLY A 193 -4.27 -10.93 -13.80
CA GLY A 193 -5.37 -9.98 -13.68
C GLY A 193 -6.22 -10.17 -12.41
N GLY A 194 -5.74 -10.88 -11.40
CA GLY A 194 -6.48 -11.13 -10.15
C GLY A 194 -7.74 -11.96 -10.37
N SER A 195 -7.71 -12.91 -11.31
CA SER A 195 -8.84 -13.77 -11.67
C SER A 195 -8.39 -15.19 -12.04
N GLY A 196 -9.35 -16.09 -12.20
CA GLY A 196 -9.09 -17.47 -12.53
C GLY A 196 -8.95 -18.37 -11.30
N ALA A 197 -9.58 -19.55 -11.37
CA ALA A 197 -9.50 -20.56 -10.32
C ALA A 197 -8.18 -21.31 -10.40
N MET A 198 -7.63 -21.71 -9.26
CA MET A 198 -6.41 -22.52 -9.18
C MET A 198 -6.67 -23.92 -9.69
N ALA A 199 -5.72 -24.45 -10.43
CA ALA A 199 -5.66 -25.82 -10.94
C ALA A 199 -4.47 -26.57 -10.36
N VAL A 200 -4.45 -27.91 -10.53
CA VAL A 200 -3.32 -28.74 -10.08
C VAL A 200 -2.00 -28.36 -10.75
N SER A 201 -2.05 -27.85 -11.98
CA SER A 201 -0.87 -27.39 -12.75
C SER A 201 -0.18 -26.17 -12.17
N ASP A 202 -0.87 -25.42 -11.29
CA ASP A 202 -0.34 -24.17 -10.73
C ASP A 202 0.58 -24.42 -9.52
N PHE A 203 0.67 -25.69 -9.08
CA PHE A 203 1.56 -26.12 -8.01
C PHE A 203 2.51 -27.22 -8.48
N VAL A 204 3.72 -27.25 -7.93
CA VAL A 204 4.73 -28.27 -8.14
C VAL A 204 5.11 -28.89 -6.81
N LEU A 205 5.04 -30.22 -6.74
CA LEU A 205 5.48 -31.03 -5.62
C LEU A 205 6.82 -31.70 -5.94
N SER A 206 7.70 -31.74 -4.98
CA SER A 206 8.95 -32.51 -5.08
C SER A 206 9.24 -33.26 -3.79
N LEU A 207 9.92 -34.41 -3.90
CA LEU A 207 10.42 -35.20 -2.76
C LEU A 207 11.94 -35.25 -2.80
N SER A 208 12.54 -35.14 -1.63
CA SER A 208 13.97 -35.37 -1.42
C SER A 208 14.17 -36.31 -0.22
N GLY A 209 15.24 -37.09 -0.21
CA GLY A 209 15.50 -38.10 0.82
C GLY A 209 14.64 -39.36 0.61
N GLY A 210 14.85 -40.37 1.46
CA GLY A 210 14.07 -41.61 1.52
C GLY A 210 14.02 -42.44 0.22
N THR A 211 13.00 -43.29 0.17
CA THR A 211 12.81 -44.26 -0.94
C THR A 211 11.62 -43.94 -1.83
N ALA A 212 10.68 -43.13 -1.34
CA ALA A 212 9.52 -42.74 -2.13
C ALA A 212 9.90 -41.62 -3.12
N ALA A 213 9.33 -41.67 -4.32
CA ALA A 213 9.46 -40.67 -5.35
C ALA A 213 8.09 -40.07 -5.69
N ILE A 214 8.06 -38.76 -6.01
CA ILE A 214 6.85 -38.11 -6.48
C ILE A 214 6.47 -38.65 -7.87
N THR A 215 5.18 -38.82 -8.12
CA THR A 215 4.64 -39.23 -9.43
C THR A 215 4.11 -38.04 -10.20
N ASN A 216 3.65 -38.26 -11.45
CA ASN A 216 3.00 -37.25 -12.28
C ASN A 216 3.87 -35.98 -12.48
N ASN A 217 5.20 -36.16 -12.56
CA ASN A 217 6.18 -35.07 -12.72
C ASN A 217 6.02 -33.92 -11.71
N GLY A 218 5.58 -34.26 -10.49
CA GLY A 218 5.38 -33.24 -9.44
C GLY A 218 4.04 -32.50 -9.48
N THR A 219 3.20 -32.77 -10.48
CA THR A 219 1.84 -32.16 -10.50
C THR A 219 0.97 -32.85 -9.45
N PRO A 220 0.28 -32.12 -8.57
CA PRO A 220 -0.67 -32.69 -7.61
C PRO A 220 -1.74 -33.54 -8.30
N THR A 221 -2.21 -34.59 -7.65
CA THR A 221 -3.25 -35.46 -8.20
C THR A 221 -4.66 -34.91 -8.09
N SER A 222 -4.85 -33.95 -7.19
CA SER A 222 -6.12 -33.22 -6.96
C SER A 222 -5.87 -31.89 -6.31
N ILE A 223 -6.85 -31.00 -6.38
CA ILE A 223 -6.90 -29.74 -5.65
C ILE A 223 -8.29 -29.51 -5.08
N ALA A 224 -8.37 -29.07 -3.84
CA ALA A 224 -9.59 -28.56 -3.22
C ALA A 224 -9.27 -27.22 -2.53
N VAL A 225 -10.19 -26.26 -2.58
CA VAL A 225 -9.95 -24.89 -2.13
C VAL A 225 -10.95 -24.52 -1.05
N SER A 226 -10.45 -23.91 0.04
CA SER A 226 -11.26 -23.34 1.12
C SER A 226 -10.60 -22.05 1.62
N GLY A 227 -11.11 -20.89 1.18
CA GLY A 227 -10.44 -19.61 1.43
C GLY A 227 -9.02 -19.62 0.85
N ASN A 228 -8.03 -19.25 1.67
CA ASN A 228 -6.61 -19.26 1.28
C ASN A 228 -5.91 -20.63 1.49
N VAL A 229 -6.67 -21.69 1.77
CA VAL A 229 -6.14 -23.04 1.97
C VAL A 229 -6.40 -23.90 0.73
N TYR A 230 -5.34 -24.45 0.16
CA TYR A 230 -5.32 -25.30 -1.03
C TYR A 230 -4.87 -26.71 -0.63
N THR A 231 -5.79 -27.69 -0.65
CA THR A 231 -5.49 -29.07 -0.32
C THR A 231 -5.11 -29.82 -1.58
N LEU A 232 -3.84 -30.20 -1.69
CA LEU A 232 -3.24 -30.82 -2.87
C LEU A 232 -3.08 -32.32 -2.66
N GLY A 233 -3.46 -33.15 -3.63
CA GLY A 233 -3.23 -34.58 -3.61
C GLY A 233 -1.76 -34.92 -3.88
N VAL A 234 -1.17 -35.80 -3.05
CA VAL A 234 0.25 -36.20 -3.14
C VAL A 234 0.35 -37.57 -3.80
N GLY A 235 0.82 -37.57 -5.05
CA GLY A 235 1.10 -38.84 -5.78
C GLY A 235 2.49 -39.36 -5.46
N ARG A 236 2.60 -40.64 -5.01
CA ARG A 236 3.86 -41.29 -4.63
C ARG A 236 4.00 -42.64 -5.32
N SER A 237 5.24 -43.06 -5.64
CA SER A 237 5.53 -44.31 -6.28
C SER A 237 5.56 -45.52 -5.30
N THR A 238 5.95 -45.24 -4.03
CA THR A 238 6.12 -46.26 -2.98
C THR A 238 5.67 -45.68 -1.63
N LEU A 239 5.66 -46.54 -0.60
CA LEU A 239 5.43 -46.09 0.77
C LEU A 239 6.63 -45.28 1.26
N ALA A 240 6.36 -44.22 1.99
CA ALA A 240 7.39 -43.39 2.62
C ALA A 240 8.00 -44.10 3.84
N ASP A 241 9.30 -43.93 4.04
CA ASP A 241 10.04 -44.44 5.20
C ASP A 241 10.27 -43.41 6.29
N GLY A 242 9.70 -42.20 6.14
CA GLY A 242 9.77 -41.11 7.11
C GLY A 242 11.01 -40.24 6.99
N SER A 243 11.90 -40.50 6.03
CA SER A 243 13.07 -39.65 5.75
C SER A 243 12.87 -38.70 4.56
N GLU A 244 11.73 -38.82 3.87
CA GLU A 244 11.41 -37.93 2.77
C GLU A 244 10.93 -36.58 3.23
N THR A 245 11.42 -35.52 2.57
CA THR A 245 10.93 -34.15 2.68
C THR A 245 10.13 -33.79 1.43
N LEU A 246 8.84 -33.53 1.62
CA LEU A 246 7.96 -33.01 0.57
C LEU A 246 8.11 -31.48 0.54
N THR A 247 8.36 -30.94 -0.65
CA THR A 247 8.41 -29.50 -0.92
C THR A 247 7.28 -29.11 -1.87
N VAL A 248 6.60 -28.01 -1.58
CA VAL A 248 5.58 -27.41 -2.43
C VAL A 248 6.09 -26.05 -2.95
N LEU A 249 5.97 -25.83 -4.25
CA LEU A 249 6.26 -24.55 -4.89
C LEU A 249 5.11 -24.13 -5.82
N PRO A 250 4.88 -22.82 -6.04
CA PRO A 250 4.16 -22.33 -7.21
C PRO A 250 4.79 -22.84 -8.49
N ALA A 251 3.99 -23.12 -9.51
CA ALA A 251 4.49 -23.32 -10.87
C ALA A 251 4.89 -21.96 -11.46
N ASP A 252 5.82 -21.98 -12.42
CA ASP A 252 6.22 -20.79 -13.16
C ASP A 252 5.02 -20.20 -13.91
N ASN A 253 4.78 -18.91 -13.75
CA ASN A 253 3.60 -18.20 -14.27
C ASN A 253 2.24 -18.82 -13.85
N GLY A 254 2.21 -19.56 -12.73
CA GLY A 254 1.02 -20.29 -12.27
C GLY A 254 0.20 -19.58 -11.21
N ILE A 255 0.82 -18.79 -10.33
CA ILE A 255 0.16 -18.20 -9.16
C ILE A 255 0.43 -16.71 -9.08
N TYR A 256 -0.65 -15.92 -8.98
CA TYR A 256 -0.63 -14.46 -8.84
C TYR A 256 -1.53 -14.03 -7.68
N ASP A 257 -1.23 -12.91 -7.05
CA ASP A 257 -2.15 -12.23 -6.15
C ASP A 257 -3.23 -11.43 -6.92
N ALA A 258 -4.09 -10.70 -6.21
CA ALA A 258 -5.14 -9.87 -6.79
C ALA A 258 -4.60 -8.66 -7.59
N SER A 259 -3.38 -8.24 -7.31
CA SER A 259 -2.69 -7.12 -7.96
C SER A 259 -1.84 -7.55 -9.16
N GLY A 260 -1.76 -8.87 -9.42
CA GLY A 260 -1.02 -9.45 -10.53
C GLY A 260 0.46 -9.67 -10.24
N ASN A 261 0.89 -9.66 -8.96
CA ASN A 261 2.25 -9.99 -8.58
C ASN A 261 2.39 -11.51 -8.56
N GLU A 262 3.40 -12.04 -9.26
CA GLU A 262 3.64 -13.47 -9.36
C GLU A 262 4.32 -14.02 -8.12
N SER A 263 3.79 -15.14 -7.57
CA SER A 263 4.40 -15.87 -6.47
C SER A 263 5.67 -16.56 -6.92
N SER A 264 6.75 -16.46 -6.14
CA SER A 264 8.04 -17.05 -6.48
C SER A 264 7.95 -18.58 -6.62
N ASN A 265 8.40 -19.11 -7.75
CA ASN A 265 8.51 -20.54 -8.04
C ASN A 265 9.81 -21.17 -7.53
N THR A 266 10.72 -20.39 -6.95
CA THR A 266 12.03 -20.86 -6.47
C THR A 266 12.29 -20.57 -5.00
N THR A 267 11.69 -19.48 -4.46
CA THR A 267 11.95 -19.01 -3.10
C THR A 267 10.64 -18.90 -2.31
N GLN A 268 10.33 -19.94 -1.55
CA GLN A 268 9.25 -19.95 -0.57
C GLN A 268 9.79 -20.36 0.79
N SER A 269 9.16 -19.88 1.85
CA SER A 269 9.38 -20.35 3.22
C SER A 269 8.18 -21.17 3.67
N ASN A 270 8.34 -21.99 4.72
CA ASN A 270 7.24 -22.76 5.30
C ASN A 270 6.53 -23.72 4.32
N ASN A 271 7.20 -24.12 3.25
CA ASN A 271 6.66 -24.90 2.14
C ASN A 271 7.08 -26.39 2.14
N THR A 272 7.64 -26.88 3.24
CA THR A 272 8.14 -28.24 3.37
C THR A 272 7.48 -29.01 4.51
N ALA A 273 7.31 -30.32 4.32
CA ALA A 273 6.83 -31.24 5.34
C ALA A 273 7.57 -32.58 5.24
N THR A 274 7.94 -33.19 6.36
CA THR A 274 8.46 -34.56 6.38
C THR A 274 7.31 -35.54 6.24
N LEU A 275 7.43 -36.54 5.33
CA LEU A 275 6.43 -37.60 5.19
C LEU A 275 6.39 -38.47 6.44
N ASN A 276 5.20 -38.94 6.78
CA ASN A 276 5.04 -39.92 7.85
C ASN A 276 5.52 -41.28 7.37
N ASP A 277 6.28 -42.01 8.21
CA ASP A 277 6.69 -43.40 7.94
C ASP A 277 5.45 -44.30 7.74
N LYS A 278 5.41 -44.99 6.61
CA LYS A 278 4.40 -45.98 6.23
C LYS A 278 5.03 -47.25 5.76
N ALA A 279 6.38 -47.36 5.75
CA ALA A 279 7.08 -48.52 5.36
C ALA A 279 7.08 -49.58 6.50
N PRO A 280 6.62 -50.79 6.25
CA PRO A 280 6.69 -51.82 7.29
C PRO A 280 8.16 -52.22 7.56
N PRO A 281 8.50 -52.59 8.79
CA PRO A 281 9.83 -53.09 9.10
C PRO A 281 10.12 -54.36 8.33
N THR A 282 11.37 -54.55 7.88
CA THR A 282 11.83 -55.74 7.19
C THR A 282 12.86 -56.48 8.02
N VAL A 283 12.77 -57.80 8.02
CA VAL A 283 13.80 -58.67 8.61
C VAL A 283 14.96 -58.74 7.64
N THR A 284 16.10 -58.11 7.98
CA THR A 284 17.30 -58.07 7.13
C THR A 284 18.23 -59.26 7.32
N SER A 285 18.18 -59.90 8.49
CA SER A 285 18.96 -61.11 8.79
C SER A 285 18.31 -61.89 9.92
N VAL A 286 18.50 -63.19 9.84
CA VAL A 286 18.20 -64.11 10.93
C VAL A 286 19.51 -64.86 11.26
N SER A 287 19.92 -64.86 12.47
CA SER A 287 21.08 -65.64 12.92
C SER A 287 20.67 -66.58 14.07
N ALA A 288 21.08 -67.82 13.97
CA ALA A 288 20.94 -68.76 15.08
C ALA A 288 22.07 -68.53 16.09
N THR A 289 21.75 -68.51 17.37
CA THR A 289 22.70 -68.42 18.45
C THR A 289 23.18 -69.79 18.92
N THR A 290 22.55 -70.84 18.41
CA THR A 290 22.91 -72.28 18.70
C THR A 290 23.92 -72.74 17.71
N ALA A 291 24.84 -73.63 18.13
CA ALA A 291 25.83 -74.20 17.26
C ALA A 291 25.17 -75.12 16.21
N ASP A 292 25.85 -75.24 15.05
CA ASP A 292 25.37 -76.21 13.97
C ASP A 292 25.26 -77.56 14.55
N GLY A 293 24.13 -78.25 14.30
CA GLY A 293 23.86 -79.59 14.78
C GLY A 293 22.45 -80.08 14.44
N ALA A 294 22.16 -81.31 14.78
CA ALA A 294 20.82 -81.86 14.67
C ALA A 294 19.99 -81.45 15.89
N TYR A 295 18.78 -80.89 15.62
CA TYR A 295 17.80 -80.50 16.62
C TYR A 295 16.61 -81.45 16.60
N ASN A 296 15.98 -81.70 17.72
CA ASN A 296 14.78 -82.50 17.83
C ASN A 296 13.52 -81.59 17.70
N THR A 297 12.39 -82.26 17.39
CA THR A 297 11.11 -81.58 17.38
C THR A 297 10.79 -80.96 18.72
N GLY A 298 10.71 -79.61 18.77
CA GLY A 298 10.45 -78.82 19.99
C GLY A 298 11.65 -78.03 20.52
N ASP A 299 12.84 -78.20 19.95
CA ASP A 299 13.99 -77.34 20.28
C ASP A 299 13.74 -75.91 19.77
N VAL A 300 14.17 -74.91 20.53
CA VAL A 300 14.13 -73.50 20.15
C VAL A 300 15.51 -73.15 19.62
N ILE A 301 15.56 -72.65 18.38
CA ILE A 301 16.76 -72.26 17.67
C ILE A 301 16.81 -70.72 17.56
#